data_76dfbcca395dbb7935aa90412e4d5ccb
#
_entry.id   76dfbcca395dbb7935aa90412e4d5ccb
#
_cell.length_a   1.000
_cell.length_b   1.000
_cell.length_c   1.000
_cell.angle_alpha   90.00
_cell.angle_beta   90.00
_cell.angle_gamma   90.00
#
_symmetry.space_group_name_H-M   'P 1'
#
loop_
_entity.id
_entity.type
_entity.pdbx_description
1 polymer ?
#
loop_
_entity_poly.entity_id
_entity_poly.type
_entity_poly.pdbx_seq_one_letter_code
_entity_poly.pdbx_strand_id
1 'polypeptide(L)'
;MPIAEHRANTIKLAAADHAIHPAIQQRWSPRAFAPHPVEPEKLLSLLEAARWAPSSGNGQPWHFIVGAQGTATHARLVETLREGNLPWAAQAPVLMLSVAQTITASGRIATHALYDVGLAVANLTVQATAFDLFVHQMGGFYPEKARALFAIPDGFEPVTMLAIGYLGAPETLDERLRERELMPRTRRPLSEFVFEETWGKVAELVG
;
A
#
# COMPACT_ATOMS: atom_id res chain seq x y z
N MET A 1 4.79 -24.02 -2.89
CA MET A 1 3.59 -23.22 -2.50
C MET A 1 2.41 -24.17 -2.26
N PRO A 2 1.66 -24.02 -1.17
CA PRO A 2 0.42 -24.74 -0.97
C PRO A 2 -0.61 -24.41 -2.06
N ILE A 3 -1.46 -25.39 -2.40
CA ILE A 3 -2.47 -25.27 -3.48
C ILE A 3 -3.43 -24.08 -3.27
N ALA A 4 -3.75 -23.75 -2.01
CA ALA A 4 -4.64 -22.63 -1.65
C ALA A 4 -4.04 -21.25 -1.99
N GLU A 5 -2.74 -21.04 -1.74
CA GLU A 5 -2.04 -19.79 -2.06
C GLU A 5 -1.98 -19.56 -3.57
N HIS A 6 -1.74 -20.62 -4.35
CA HIS A 6 -1.73 -20.56 -5.81
C HIS A 6 -3.09 -20.18 -6.38
N ARG A 7 -4.18 -20.72 -5.80
CA ARG A 7 -5.55 -20.41 -6.24
C ARG A 7 -5.94 -18.95 -5.97
N ALA A 8 -5.65 -18.43 -4.77
CA ALA A 8 -5.92 -17.02 -4.45
C ALA A 8 -5.17 -16.08 -5.38
N ASN A 9 -3.90 -16.35 -5.66
CA ASN A 9 -3.08 -15.52 -6.55
C ASN A 9 -3.62 -15.54 -8.00
N THR A 10 -4.07 -16.68 -8.51
CA THR A 10 -4.65 -16.79 -9.85
C THR A 10 -5.97 -16.00 -9.98
N ILE A 11 -6.86 -16.10 -8.98
CA ILE A 11 -8.14 -15.36 -8.98
C ILE A 11 -7.90 -13.84 -8.92
N LYS A 12 -6.78 -13.40 -8.34
CA LYS A 12 -6.43 -11.98 -8.16
C LYS A 12 -5.61 -11.39 -9.31
N LEU A 13 -5.31 -12.14 -10.37
CA LEU A 13 -4.70 -11.52 -11.56
C LEU A 13 -5.63 -10.45 -12.13
N ALA A 14 -5.05 -9.32 -12.57
CA ALA A 14 -5.84 -8.29 -13.24
C ALA A 14 -6.34 -8.80 -14.57
N ALA A 15 -7.66 -8.80 -14.77
CA ALA A 15 -8.28 -8.97 -16.09
C ALA A 15 -8.15 -7.63 -16.83
N ALA A 16 -6.98 -7.39 -17.44
CA ALA A 16 -6.68 -6.13 -18.11
C ALA A 16 -7.05 -6.22 -19.59
N ASP A 17 -7.75 -5.20 -20.10
CA ASP A 17 -8.15 -5.11 -21.52
C ASP A 17 -6.97 -4.76 -22.42
N HIS A 18 -5.92 -4.16 -21.86
CA HIS A 18 -4.69 -3.79 -22.57
C HIS A 18 -3.46 -4.37 -21.83
N ALA A 19 -2.37 -4.55 -22.58
CA ALA A 19 -1.12 -5.07 -22.00
C ALA A 19 -0.55 -4.15 -20.92
N ILE A 20 -0.31 -4.71 -19.73
CA ILE A 20 0.33 -4.02 -18.60
C ILE A 20 1.51 -4.85 -18.10
N HIS A 21 2.44 -4.21 -17.39
CA HIS A 21 3.60 -4.89 -16.81
C HIS A 21 3.15 -5.99 -15.83
N PRO A 22 3.80 -7.19 -15.86
CA PRO A 22 3.42 -8.34 -15.00
C PRO A 22 3.31 -8.00 -13.51
N ALA A 23 4.21 -7.17 -12.97
CA ALA A 23 4.16 -6.76 -11.56
C ALA A 23 2.87 -5.95 -11.24
N ILE A 24 2.34 -5.16 -12.18
CA ILE A 24 1.07 -4.45 -12.02
C ILE A 24 -0.11 -5.44 -12.12
N GLN A 25 -0.03 -6.40 -13.05
CA GLN A 25 -1.05 -7.42 -13.23
C GLN A 25 -1.20 -8.33 -12.00
N GLN A 26 -0.09 -8.71 -11.38
CA GLN A 26 -0.06 -9.60 -10.22
C GLN A 26 -0.35 -8.87 -8.89
N ARG A 27 -0.04 -7.60 -8.79
CA ARG A 27 -0.19 -6.80 -7.58
C ARG A 27 -1.65 -6.74 -7.10
N TRP A 28 -1.89 -7.13 -5.87
CA TRP A 28 -3.16 -6.92 -5.16
C TRP A 28 -2.92 -6.70 -3.67
N SER A 29 -3.97 -6.46 -2.89
CA SER A 29 -3.89 -6.11 -1.46
C SER A 29 -4.51 -7.23 -0.61
N PRO A 30 -3.72 -8.27 -0.25
CA PRO A 30 -4.19 -9.38 0.58
C PRO A 30 -4.39 -8.94 2.04
N ARG A 31 -5.14 -9.75 2.78
CA ARG A 31 -5.27 -9.68 4.23
C ARG A 31 -4.66 -10.88 4.92
N ALA A 32 -4.55 -12.01 4.22
CA ALA A 32 -3.84 -13.19 4.71
C ALA A 32 -2.34 -13.03 4.44
N PHE A 33 -1.54 -12.93 5.49
CA PHE A 33 -0.09 -12.91 5.41
C PHE A 33 0.49 -14.18 6.01
N ALA A 34 1.52 -14.73 5.38
CA ALA A 34 2.28 -15.84 5.92
C ALA A 34 3.11 -15.38 7.15
N PRO A 35 3.26 -16.21 8.18
CA PRO A 35 4.07 -15.88 9.36
C PRO A 35 5.58 -16.03 9.06
N HIS A 36 6.01 -15.54 7.91
CA HIS A 36 7.39 -15.56 7.45
C HIS A 36 7.95 -14.14 7.48
N PRO A 37 9.07 -13.88 8.16
CA PRO A 37 9.71 -12.57 8.18
C PRO A 37 10.04 -12.09 6.77
N VAL A 38 9.94 -10.78 6.55
CA VAL A 38 10.47 -10.15 5.34
C VAL A 38 11.96 -9.91 5.54
N GLU A 39 12.77 -10.35 4.60
CA GLU A 39 14.22 -10.20 4.64
C GLU A 39 14.62 -8.72 4.62
N PRO A 40 15.58 -8.28 5.45
CA PRO A 40 16.00 -6.89 5.53
C PRO A 40 16.41 -6.30 4.17
N GLU A 41 17.10 -7.07 3.35
CA GLU A 41 17.57 -6.65 2.01
C GLU A 41 16.41 -6.38 1.06
N LYS A 42 15.34 -7.19 1.12
CA LYS A 42 14.12 -6.94 0.35
C LYS A 42 13.43 -5.67 0.83
N LEU A 43 13.29 -5.50 2.15
CA LEU A 43 12.68 -4.30 2.72
C LEU A 43 13.45 -3.04 2.34
N LEU A 44 14.79 -3.07 2.36
CA LEU A 44 15.64 -1.98 1.87
C LEU A 44 15.38 -1.70 0.38
N SER A 45 15.24 -2.74 -0.45
CA SER A 45 14.92 -2.57 -1.87
C SER A 45 13.54 -1.95 -2.11
N LEU A 46 12.55 -2.24 -1.25
CA LEU A 46 11.24 -1.59 -1.31
C LEU A 46 11.35 -0.07 -1.01
N LEU A 47 12.11 0.28 0.02
CA LEU A 47 12.35 1.67 0.40
C LEU A 47 13.18 2.40 -0.66
N GLU A 48 14.14 1.72 -1.29
CA GLU A 48 14.90 2.25 -2.43
C GLU A 48 13.98 2.55 -3.62
N ALA A 49 13.06 1.65 -3.97
CA ALA A 49 12.08 1.89 -5.03
C ALA A 49 11.19 3.11 -4.71
N ALA A 50 10.78 3.28 -3.45
CA ALA A 50 10.06 4.47 -3.01
C ALA A 50 10.90 5.74 -3.17
N ARG A 51 12.19 5.71 -2.83
CA ARG A 51 13.13 6.83 -2.93
C ARG A 51 13.30 7.34 -4.36
N TRP A 52 13.16 6.48 -5.37
CA TRP A 52 13.26 6.82 -6.78
C TRP A 52 11.94 7.26 -7.42
N ALA A 53 10.90 7.50 -6.62
CA ALA A 53 9.69 8.10 -7.15
C ALA A 53 9.92 9.55 -7.61
N PRO A 54 9.23 10.03 -8.65
CA PRO A 54 9.22 11.44 -8.98
C PRO A 54 8.49 12.25 -7.90
N SER A 55 8.87 13.51 -7.74
CA SER A 55 8.18 14.44 -6.86
C SER A 55 8.24 15.88 -7.38
N SER A 56 7.26 16.69 -7.03
CA SER A 56 7.19 18.09 -7.41
C SER A 56 8.44 18.84 -6.95
N GLY A 57 9.18 19.43 -7.90
CA GLY A 57 10.44 20.14 -7.63
C GLY A 57 11.51 19.28 -6.94
N ASN A 58 11.45 17.94 -7.08
CA ASN A 58 12.30 16.99 -6.37
C ASN A 58 12.23 17.15 -4.82
N GLY A 59 11.05 17.50 -4.31
CA GLY A 59 10.81 17.79 -2.90
C GLY A 59 10.90 16.59 -1.98
N GLN A 60 10.70 15.36 -2.50
CA GLN A 60 10.85 14.08 -1.79
C GLN A 60 10.16 14.07 -0.41
N PRO A 61 8.85 14.37 -0.33
CA PRO A 61 8.17 14.64 0.93
C PRO A 61 7.82 13.38 1.74
N TRP A 62 8.19 12.21 1.27
CA TRP A 62 7.87 10.93 1.88
C TRP A 62 8.78 10.58 3.05
N HIS A 63 8.17 10.08 4.13
CA HIS A 63 8.82 9.54 5.30
C HIS A 63 8.12 8.22 5.67
N PHE A 64 8.86 7.31 6.27
CA PHE A 64 8.33 6.00 6.64
C PHE A 64 8.73 5.62 8.06
N ILE A 65 7.74 5.17 8.85
CA ILE A 65 7.97 4.52 10.15
C ILE A 65 7.75 3.02 9.94
N VAL A 66 8.79 2.21 10.15
CA VAL A 66 8.82 0.79 9.80
C VAL A 66 8.92 -0.06 11.06
N GLY A 67 7.99 -1.01 11.22
CA GLY A 67 7.97 -1.97 12.33
C GLY A 67 7.91 -3.41 11.82
N ALA A 68 8.97 -4.18 12.05
CA ALA A 68 8.94 -5.63 11.87
C ALA A 68 8.22 -6.30 13.05
N GLN A 69 7.49 -7.38 12.81
CA GLN A 69 6.78 -8.14 13.85
C GLN A 69 7.73 -8.53 14.99
N GLY A 70 7.27 -8.40 16.23
CA GLY A 70 8.07 -8.63 17.43
C GLY A 70 8.84 -7.40 17.92
N THR A 71 8.90 -6.29 17.15
CA THR A 71 9.53 -5.04 17.61
C THR A 71 8.54 -4.12 18.33
N ALA A 72 9.06 -3.25 19.19
CA ALA A 72 8.26 -2.22 19.86
C ALA A 72 7.59 -1.25 18.85
N THR A 73 8.23 -0.98 17.71
CA THR A 73 7.66 -0.14 16.65
C THR A 73 6.43 -0.80 16.03
N HIS A 74 6.49 -2.11 15.73
CA HIS A 74 5.34 -2.85 15.21
C HIS A 74 4.17 -2.83 16.20
N ALA A 75 4.43 -3.12 17.49
CA ALA A 75 3.40 -3.09 18.52
C ALA A 75 2.69 -1.72 18.59
N ARG A 76 3.46 -0.63 18.53
CA ARG A 76 2.92 0.75 18.52
C ARG A 76 2.14 1.05 17.25
N LEU A 77 2.55 0.55 16.07
CA LEU A 77 1.78 0.68 14.82
C LEU A 77 0.46 -0.08 14.92
N VAL A 78 0.46 -1.30 15.48
CA VAL A 78 -0.76 -2.08 15.75
C VAL A 78 -1.75 -1.31 16.61
N GLU A 79 -1.29 -0.60 17.63
CA GLU A 79 -2.15 0.21 18.49
C GLU A 79 -2.90 1.30 17.73
N THR A 80 -2.40 1.74 16.57
CA THR A 80 -3.04 2.79 15.76
C THR A 80 -4.08 2.24 14.79
N LEU A 81 -4.18 0.92 14.59
CA LEU A 81 -5.13 0.31 13.66
C LEU A 81 -6.57 0.47 14.14
N ARG A 82 -7.48 0.72 13.20
CA ARG A 82 -8.92 0.65 13.49
C ARG A 82 -9.39 -0.80 13.56
N GLU A 83 -10.50 -1.02 14.25
CA GLU A 83 -11.09 -2.33 14.58
C GLU A 83 -11.28 -3.22 13.35
N GLY A 84 -11.61 -2.65 12.18
CA GLY A 84 -11.80 -3.39 10.93
C GLY A 84 -10.49 -3.93 10.31
N ASN A 85 -9.35 -3.35 10.66
CA ASN A 85 -8.04 -3.78 10.17
C ASN A 85 -7.23 -4.56 11.22
N LEU A 86 -7.46 -4.30 12.49
CA LEU A 86 -6.71 -4.90 13.59
C LEU A 86 -6.63 -6.45 13.52
N PRO A 87 -7.73 -7.19 13.24
CA PRO A 87 -7.71 -8.66 13.30
C PRO A 87 -6.72 -9.33 12.31
N TRP A 88 -6.48 -8.69 11.17
CA TRP A 88 -5.64 -9.25 10.11
C TRP A 88 -4.31 -8.51 9.95
N ALA A 89 -4.31 -7.16 10.02
CA ALA A 89 -3.11 -6.37 9.79
C ALA A 89 -2.08 -6.53 10.91
N ALA A 90 -2.51 -6.78 12.15
CA ALA A 90 -1.61 -7.07 13.27
C ALA A 90 -0.77 -8.35 13.07
N GLN A 91 -1.19 -9.23 12.15
CA GLN A 91 -0.47 -10.46 11.81
C GLN A 91 0.57 -10.26 10.70
N ALA A 92 0.57 -9.11 10.04
CA ALA A 92 1.53 -8.85 8.96
C ALA A 92 2.98 -8.82 9.51
N PRO A 93 3.94 -9.46 8.81
CA PRO A 93 5.35 -9.47 9.23
C PRO A 93 5.96 -8.07 9.33
N VAL A 94 5.47 -7.12 8.53
CA VAL A 94 5.89 -5.71 8.60
C VAL A 94 4.67 -4.81 8.53
N LEU A 95 4.61 -3.84 9.44
CA LEU A 95 3.76 -2.67 9.33
C LEU A 95 4.62 -1.45 9.03
N MET A 96 4.11 -0.58 8.16
CA MET A 96 4.80 0.65 7.79
C MET A 96 3.79 1.79 7.69
N LEU A 97 4.08 2.92 8.36
CA LEU A 97 3.29 4.13 8.23
C LEU A 97 3.99 5.08 7.26
N SER A 98 3.31 5.50 6.20
CA SER A 98 3.77 6.58 5.34
C SER A 98 3.34 7.93 5.91
N VAL A 99 4.26 8.88 5.91
CA VAL A 99 4.06 10.24 6.42
C VAL A 99 4.51 11.23 5.35
N ALA A 100 3.70 12.25 5.10
CA ALA A 100 3.99 13.31 4.15
C ALA A 100 4.52 14.56 4.86
N GLN A 101 5.61 15.15 4.39
CA GLN A 101 6.00 16.51 4.76
C GLN A 101 5.11 17.51 4.00
N THR A 102 4.16 18.12 4.67
CA THR A 102 3.19 19.07 4.10
C THR A 102 3.63 20.52 4.18
N ILE A 103 4.64 20.80 5.01
CA ILE A 103 5.30 22.13 5.10
C ILE A 103 6.78 21.95 4.82
N THR A 104 7.29 22.66 3.83
CA THR A 104 8.72 22.64 3.46
C THR A 104 9.59 23.28 4.53
N ALA A 105 10.90 23.04 4.51
CA ALA A 105 11.86 23.69 5.41
C ALA A 105 11.84 25.25 5.32
N SER A 106 11.38 25.81 4.20
CA SER A 106 11.18 27.25 4.03
C SER A 106 9.81 27.77 4.50
N GLY A 107 9.00 26.90 5.15
CA GLY A 107 7.67 27.26 5.68
C GLY A 107 6.54 27.31 4.63
N ARG A 108 6.80 26.88 3.38
CA ARG A 108 5.77 26.87 2.32
C ARG A 108 4.95 25.57 2.38
N ILE A 109 3.66 25.68 2.03
CA ILE A 109 2.78 24.52 1.89
C ILE A 109 3.23 23.71 0.67
N ALA A 110 3.47 22.41 0.86
CA ALA A 110 3.81 21.43 -0.18
C ALA A 110 2.51 20.82 -0.75
N THR A 111 1.83 21.51 -1.63
CA THR A 111 0.50 21.16 -2.15
C THR A 111 0.43 19.78 -2.83
N HIS A 112 1.55 19.26 -3.33
CA HIS A 112 1.63 17.96 -4.00
C HIS A 112 2.17 16.85 -3.08
N ALA A 113 2.44 17.13 -1.80
CA ALA A 113 3.09 16.17 -0.90
C ALA A 113 2.36 14.82 -0.79
N LEU A 114 1.03 14.84 -0.70
CA LEU A 114 0.24 13.59 -0.62
C LEU A 114 0.27 12.79 -1.93
N TYR A 115 0.23 13.50 -3.08
CA TYR A 115 0.36 12.87 -4.40
C TYR A 115 1.75 12.22 -4.56
N ASP A 116 2.81 12.93 -4.19
CA ASP A 116 4.19 12.46 -4.28
C ASP A 116 4.43 11.24 -3.37
N VAL A 117 3.87 11.25 -2.15
CA VAL A 117 3.89 10.08 -1.25
C VAL A 117 3.15 8.89 -1.86
N GLY A 118 2.02 9.13 -2.54
CA GLY A 118 1.30 8.10 -3.28
C GLY A 118 2.15 7.46 -4.38
N LEU A 119 2.94 8.25 -5.11
CA LEU A 119 3.89 7.75 -6.13
C LEU A 119 5.00 6.90 -5.50
N ALA A 120 5.56 7.34 -4.37
CA ALA A 120 6.59 6.58 -3.64
C ALA A 120 6.04 5.23 -3.16
N VAL A 121 4.85 5.22 -2.58
CA VAL A 121 4.17 3.99 -2.13
C VAL A 121 3.79 3.10 -3.32
N ALA A 122 3.43 3.67 -4.47
CA ALA A 122 3.17 2.88 -5.69
C ALA A 122 4.43 2.15 -6.19
N ASN A 123 5.58 2.85 -6.28
CA ASN A 123 6.86 2.23 -6.65
C ASN A 123 7.24 1.09 -5.69
N LEU A 124 7.17 1.35 -4.36
CA LEU A 124 7.39 0.36 -3.32
C LEU A 124 6.50 -0.89 -3.53
N THR A 125 5.22 -0.67 -3.82
CA THR A 125 4.22 -1.73 -3.99
C THR A 125 4.50 -2.57 -5.25
N VAL A 126 4.92 -1.95 -6.35
CA VAL A 126 5.31 -2.65 -7.58
C VAL A 126 6.59 -3.46 -7.35
N GLN A 127 7.59 -2.88 -6.68
CA GLN A 127 8.82 -3.57 -6.31
C GLN A 127 8.55 -4.78 -5.41
N ALA A 128 7.63 -4.66 -4.45
CA ALA A 128 7.23 -5.76 -3.58
C ALA A 128 6.75 -6.98 -4.39
N THR A 129 5.90 -6.73 -5.39
CA THR A 129 5.37 -7.80 -6.26
C THR A 129 6.49 -8.54 -7.01
N ALA A 130 7.56 -7.85 -7.42
CA ALA A 130 8.72 -8.49 -8.06
C ALA A 130 9.52 -9.43 -7.12
N PHE A 131 9.29 -9.35 -5.81
CA PHE A 131 9.87 -10.22 -4.78
C PHE A 131 8.88 -11.21 -4.18
N ASP A 132 7.72 -11.42 -4.83
CA ASP A 132 6.59 -12.20 -4.29
C ASP A 132 6.09 -11.69 -2.93
N LEU A 133 6.35 -10.42 -2.63
CA LEU A 133 5.80 -9.72 -1.48
C LEU A 133 4.54 -8.96 -1.87
N PHE A 134 3.62 -8.84 -0.93
CA PHE A 134 2.37 -8.13 -1.11
C PHE A 134 2.26 -6.97 -0.13
N VAL A 135 1.62 -5.89 -0.60
CA VAL A 135 1.39 -4.68 0.19
C VAL A 135 -0.10 -4.38 0.21
N HIS A 136 -0.68 -4.31 1.42
CA HIS A 136 -2.03 -3.82 1.61
C HIS A 136 -1.98 -2.43 2.24
N GLN A 137 -2.41 -1.43 1.48
CA GLN A 137 -2.49 -0.05 1.94
C GLN A 137 -3.84 0.20 2.62
N MET A 138 -3.83 0.86 3.78
CA MET A 138 -5.00 1.07 4.63
C MET A 138 -5.14 2.54 5.05
N GLY A 139 -6.32 3.12 4.80
CA GLY A 139 -6.74 4.37 5.46
C GLY A 139 -7.39 4.15 6.84
N GLY A 140 -7.65 2.90 7.23
CA GLY A 140 -8.31 2.55 8.48
C GLY A 140 -7.35 2.47 9.67
N PHE A 141 -6.79 3.59 10.08
CA PHE A 141 -6.00 3.77 11.29
C PHE A 141 -6.38 5.11 11.96
N TYR A 142 -5.84 5.40 13.14
CA TYR A 142 -6.04 6.63 13.89
C TYR A 142 -4.83 7.57 13.73
N PRO A 143 -4.85 8.57 12.80
CA PRO A 143 -3.71 9.44 12.50
C PRO A 143 -3.21 10.21 13.72
N GLU A 144 -4.12 10.75 14.54
CA GLU A 144 -3.76 11.52 15.74
C GLU A 144 -3.09 10.63 16.80
N LYS A 145 -3.52 9.37 16.92
CA LYS A 145 -2.87 8.41 17.81
C LYS A 145 -1.46 8.07 17.29
N ALA A 146 -1.29 7.91 15.97
CA ALA A 146 0.01 7.70 15.36
C ALA A 146 0.92 8.91 15.57
N ARG A 147 0.40 10.13 15.38
CA ARG A 147 1.13 11.37 15.65
C ARG A 147 1.66 11.41 17.07
N ALA A 148 0.81 11.14 18.06
CA ALA A 148 1.20 11.14 19.47
C ALA A 148 2.23 10.05 19.81
N LEU A 149 1.98 8.79 19.36
CA LEU A 149 2.86 7.67 19.66
C LEU A 149 4.24 7.80 19.03
N PHE A 150 4.36 8.35 17.84
CA PHE A 150 5.62 8.47 17.11
C PHE A 150 6.22 9.87 17.15
N ALA A 151 5.64 10.79 17.92
CA ALA A 151 6.08 12.19 18.03
C ALA A 151 6.25 12.86 16.66
N ILE A 152 5.29 12.60 15.73
CA ILE A 152 5.31 13.19 14.38
C ILE A 152 5.05 14.69 14.52
N PRO A 153 6.00 15.56 14.10
CA PRO A 153 5.90 17.00 14.33
C PRO A 153 4.86 17.65 13.42
N ASP A 154 4.51 18.91 13.74
CA ASP A 154 3.72 19.76 12.87
C ASP A 154 4.39 19.92 11.49
N GLY A 155 3.59 20.07 10.44
CA GLY A 155 4.08 20.11 9.08
C GLY A 155 4.33 18.71 8.46
N PHE A 156 4.04 17.64 9.20
CA PHE A 156 4.06 16.27 8.72
C PHE A 156 2.71 15.60 8.96
N GLU A 157 2.22 14.83 8.00
CA GLU A 157 0.89 14.21 8.06
C GLU A 157 0.98 12.69 7.85
N PRO A 158 0.46 11.87 8.80
CA PRO A 158 0.28 10.44 8.61
C PRO A 158 -0.72 10.16 7.48
N VAL A 159 -0.30 9.45 6.40
CA VAL A 159 -1.09 9.32 5.17
C VAL A 159 -1.78 7.96 5.08
N THR A 160 -1.00 6.89 5.14
CA THR A 160 -1.54 5.52 5.02
C THR A 160 -0.67 4.52 5.76
N MET A 161 -1.33 3.50 6.32
CA MET A 161 -0.67 2.33 6.89
C MET A 161 -0.53 1.26 5.83
N LEU A 162 0.62 0.58 5.78
CA LEU A 162 0.92 -0.53 4.89
C LEU A 162 1.17 -1.79 5.72
N ALA A 163 0.50 -2.89 5.36
CA ALA A 163 0.82 -4.23 5.81
C ALA A 163 1.61 -4.92 4.70
N ILE A 164 2.79 -5.46 5.00
CA ILE A 164 3.74 -6.00 4.02
C ILE A 164 4.16 -7.41 4.45
N GLY A 165 4.15 -8.35 3.52
CA GLY A 165 4.58 -9.72 3.77
C GLY A 165 4.34 -10.64 2.58
N TYR A 166 4.65 -11.90 2.77
CA TYR A 166 4.33 -12.97 1.83
C TYR A 166 2.85 -13.34 1.92
N LEU A 167 2.29 -13.85 0.82
CA LEU A 167 0.91 -14.29 0.79
C LEU A 167 0.71 -15.46 1.76
N GLY A 168 -0.28 -15.35 2.63
CA GLY A 168 -0.72 -16.39 3.53
C GLY A 168 -1.93 -17.16 3.02
N ALA A 169 -2.33 -18.18 3.76
CA ALA A 169 -3.50 -18.98 3.46
C ALA A 169 -4.79 -18.21 3.82
N PRO A 170 -5.76 -18.08 2.90
CA PRO A 170 -7.04 -17.40 3.17
C PRO A 170 -7.82 -18.00 4.37
N GLU A 171 -7.57 -19.25 4.68
CA GLU A 171 -8.18 -20.00 5.79
C GLU A 171 -7.81 -19.43 7.17
N THR A 172 -6.76 -18.62 7.27
CA THR A 172 -6.37 -17.93 8.51
C THR A 172 -7.27 -16.75 8.85
N LEU A 173 -8.09 -16.30 7.89
CA LEU A 173 -9.03 -15.20 8.05
C LEU A 173 -10.40 -15.70 8.53
N ASP A 174 -11.15 -14.83 9.22
CA ASP A 174 -12.57 -15.06 9.45
C ASP A 174 -13.34 -15.23 8.12
N GLU A 175 -14.54 -15.81 8.19
CA GLU A 175 -15.34 -16.12 7.00
C GLU A 175 -15.58 -14.90 6.11
N ARG A 176 -15.96 -13.77 6.70
CA ARG A 176 -16.24 -12.51 5.95
C ARG A 176 -14.99 -11.96 5.25
N LEU A 177 -13.83 -12.02 5.89
CA LEU A 177 -12.57 -11.55 5.31
C LEU A 177 -12.07 -12.54 4.26
N ARG A 178 -12.24 -13.85 4.48
CA ARG A 178 -11.89 -14.90 3.53
C ARG A 178 -12.71 -14.81 2.24
N GLU A 179 -14.01 -14.55 2.31
CA GLU A 179 -14.84 -14.31 1.12
C GLU A 179 -14.28 -13.14 0.30
N ARG A 180 -13.99 -12.01 0.93
CA ARG A 180 -13.37 -10.84 0.27
C ARG A 180 -11.99 -11.14 -0.31
N GLU A 181 -11.22 -11.98 0.38
CA GLU A 181 -9.90 -12.42 -0.07
C GLU A 181 -9.99 -13.23 -1.37
N LEU A 182 -11.04 -14.01 -1.55
CA LEU A 182 -11.25 -14.88 -2.72
C LEU A 182 -12.07 -14.23 -3.86
N MET A 183 -12.66 -13.04 -3.64
CA MET A 183 -13.40 -12.35 -4.70
C MET A 183 -12.47 -11.87 -5.82
N PRO A 184 -12.86 -11.98 -7.11
CA PRO A 184 -12.14 -11.38 -8.24
C PRO A 184 -11.97 -9.87 -8.05
N ARG A 185 -10.92 -9.30 -8.65
CA ARG A 185 -10.75 -7.85 -8.74
C ARG A 185 -11.53 -7.30 -9.93
N THR A 186 -12.15 -6.16 -9.74
CA THR A 186 -12.82 -5.42 -10.80
C THR A 186 -12.28 -4.00 -10.90
N ARG A 187 -12.41 -3.41 -12.06
CA ARG A 187 -12.16 -2.00 -12.34
C ARG A 187 -13.26 -1.45 -13.21
N ARG A 188 -13.48 -0.15 -13.10
CA ARG A 188 -14.34 0.59 -14.02
C ARG A 188 -13.70 0.59 -15.41
N PRO A 189 -14.48 0.62 -16.50
CA PRO A 189 -13.95 0.76 -17.86
C PRO A 189 -13.27 2.12 -18.02
N LEU A 190 -12.32 2.21 -18.98
CA LEU A 190 -11.57 3.44 -19.23
C LEU A 190 -12.48 4.62 -19.58
N SER A 191 -13.58 4.37 -20.28
CA SER A 191 -14.58 5.37 -20.67
C SER A 191 -15.24 6.13 -19.51
N GLU A 192 -15.17 5.61 -18.27
CA GLU A 192 -15.69 6.30 -17.10
C GLU A 192 -14.74 7.36 -16.50
N PHE A 193 -13.47 7.40 -16.92
CA PHE A 193 -12.47 8.30 -16.33
C PHE A 193 -11.42 8.82 -17.31
N VAL A 194 -11.56 8.54 -18.60
CA VAL A 194 -10.70 9.09 -19.66
C VAL A 194 -11.56 9.97 -20.55
N PHE A 195 -11.30 11.26 -20.47
CA PHE A 195 -12.08 12.29 -21.18
C PHE A 195 -11.21 13.12 -22.08
N GLU A 196 -11.81 13.69 -23.12
CA GLU A 196 -11.18 14.68 -24.02
C GLU A 196 -12.06 15.93 -24.17
N GLU A 197 -11.46 17.03 -24.57
CA GLU A 197 -12.05 18.37 -24.76
C GLU A 197 -12.70 18.94 -23.47
N THR A 198 -13.65 18.24 -22.85
CA THR A 198 -14.34 18.68 -21.64
C THR A 198 -14.54 17.51 -20.67
N TRP A 199 -14.69 17.84 -19.37
CA TRP A 199 -14.99 16.86 -18.34
C TRP A 199 -16.29 16.09 -18.68
N GLY A 200 -16.22 14.76 -18.73
CA GLY A 200 -17.34 13.86 -19.01
C GLY A 200 -17.53 13.51 -20.49
N LYS A 201 -16.85 14.18 -21.43
CA LYS A 201 -16.81 13.75 -22.83
C LYS A 201 -15.79 12.62 -22.97
N VAL A 202 -16.28 11.39 -23.19
CA VAL A 202 -15.41 10.21 -23.33
C VAL A 202 -14.45 10.41 -24.51
N ALA A 203 -13.17 10.09 -24.29
CA ALA A 203 -12.16 10.20 -25.32
C ALA A 203 -12.37 9.12 -26.42
N GLU A 204 -12.20 9.50 -27.68
CA GLU A 204 -12.33 8.57 -28.83
C GLU A 204 -11.42 7.34 -28.71
N LEU A 205 -10.24 7.52 -28.07
CA LEU A 205 -9.28 6.44 -27.84
C LEU A 205 -9.85 5.25 -27.05
N VAL A 206 -10.90 5.46 -26.24
CA VAL A 206 -11.47 4.46 -25.30
C VAL A 206 -12.96 4.22 -25.50
N GLY A 207 -13.54 4.81 -26.53
CA GLY A 207 -14.96 4.65 -26.93
C GLY A 207 -15.23 3.44 -27.78
#